data_c15eed6e164280c78aa5c0b5e287164b
#
_entry.id   c15eed6e164280c78aa5c0b5e287164b
#
_cell.length_a   1.000
_cell.length_b   1.000
_cell.length_c   1.000
_cell.angle_alpha   90.00
_cell.angle_beta   90.00
_cell.angle_gamma   90.00
#
_symmetry.space_group_name_H-M   'P 1'
#
loop_
_entity.id
_entity.type
_entity.pdbx_description
1 polymer ?
#
loop_
_entity_poly.entity_id
_entity_poly.type
_entity_poly.pdbx_seq_one_letter_code
_entity_poly.pdbx_strand_id
1 'polypeptide(L)'
;TAERIKEEYCYVCPDIVKEFARFDRESDDRFKKHVVNYPNGKTTTVDVGYERFLAPEIFFNPEIYSSDFLTPLPTIVDTVIQSSPIDVRRGLYKNIVLSGGSTLYKDFGRRLQRDIRHMVDARIKASEARSGGAKSGGLDVQVITHKRQRHGPWFGGSLLGQTPEFKSYCHTKAEYDEIGPSIVRRFALLGGPGST
;
A
#
# COMPACT_ATOMS: atom_id res chain seq x y z
N THR A 1 6.43 -21.40 -8.13
CA THR A 1 7.08 -21.72 -6.84
C THR A 1 7.35 -20.47 -6.04
N ALA A 2 8.12 -19.48 -6.56
CA ALA A 2 8.48 -18.25 -5.82
C ALA A 2 7.24 -17.46 -5.33
N GLU A 3 6.19 -17.34 -6.13
CA GLU A 3 4.94 -16.68 -5.74
C GLU A 3 4.30 -17.36 -4.54
N ARG A 4 4.23 -18.70 -4.53
CA ARG A 4 3.69 -19.46 -3.39
C ARG A 4 4.52 -19.28 -2.13
N ILE A 5 5.85 -19.31 -2.24
CA ILE A 5 6.76 -19.04 -1.12
C ILE A 5 6.51 -17.64 -0.56
N LYS A 6 6.39 -16.63 -1.43
CA LYS A 6 6.10 -15.26 -1.07
C LYS A 6 4.77 -15.13 -0.31
N GLU A 7 3.70 -15.74 -0.82
CA GLU A 7 2.37 -15.65 -0.23
C GLU A 7 2.25 -16.42 1.10
N GLU A 8 2.95 -17.54 1.22
CA GLU A 8 2.83 -18.45 2.38
C GLU A 8 3.74 -18.07 3.55
N TYR A 9 4.97 -17.62 3.27
CA TYR A 9 5.98 -17.48 4.31
C TYR A 9 6.42 -16.03 4.58
N CYS A 10 6.20 -15.10 3.64
CA CYS A 10 6.70 -13.74 3.79
C CYS A 10 5.80 -12.88 4.70
N TYR A 11 6.43 -11.98 5.44
CA TYR A 11 5.79 -11.04 6.34
C TYR A 11 6.62 -9.76 6.50
N VAL A 12 6.00 -8.67 6.91
CA VAL A 12 6.69 -7.41 7.19
C VAL A 12 7.16 -7.40 8.65
N CYS A 13 8.45 -7.28 8.87
CA CYS A 13 9.02 -7.17 10.20
C CYS A 13 8.93 -5.74 10.75
N PRO A 14 8.84 -5.55 12.07
CA PRO A 14 8.85 -4.21 12.67
C PRO A 14 10.19 -3.49 12.56
N ASP A 15 11.29 -4.25 12.61
CA ASP A 15 12.66 -3.75 12.66
C ASP A 15 13.58 -4.81 12.05
N ILE A 16 14.17 -4.46 10.90
CA ILE A 16 14.99 -5.39 10.12
C ILE A 16 16.24 -5.86 10.88
N VAL A 17 16.90 -4.96 11.61
CA VAL A 17 18.14 -5.29 12.35
C VAL A 17 17.85 -6.28 13.48
N LYS A 18 16.77 -6.03 14.21
CA LYS A 18 16.33 -6.94 15.27
C LYS A 18 15.87 -8.28 14.72
N GLU A 19 15.26 -8.29 13.54
CA GLU A 19 14.80 -9.53 12.90
C GLU A 19 15.98 -10.37 12.42
N PHE A 20 17.00 -9.77 11.84
CA PHE A 20 18.26 -10.47 11.54
C PHE A 20 18.87 -11.09 12.80
N ALA A 21 19.03 -10.34 13.88
CA ALA A 21 19.58 -10.83 15.12
C ALA A 21 18.75 -11.97 15.75
N ARG A 22 17.45 -12.04 15.48
CA ARG A 22 16.59 -13.17 15.90
C ARG A 22 16.84 -14.41 15.05
N PHE A 23 16.97 -14.24 13.73
CA PHE A 23 17.26 -15.34 12.84
C PHE A 23 18.65 -15.95 13.11
N ASP A 24 19.64 -15.13 13.44
CA ASP A 24 20.97 -15.59 13.78
C ASP A 24 21.01 -16.42 15.09
N ARG A 25 20.14 -16.10 16.06
CA ARG A 25 20.07 -16.82 17.34
C ARG A 25 19.19 -18.07 17.32
N GLU A 26 18.13 -18.06 16.51
CA GLU A 26 17.04 -19.04 16.52
C GLU A 26 16.85 -19.62 15.10
N SER A 27 17.94 -19.92 14.38
CA SER A 27 17.90 -20.30 12.96
C SER A 27 17.00 -21.49 12.69
N ASP A 28 17.10 -22.57 13.47
CA ASP A 28 16.43 -23.85 13.19
C ASP A 28 14.90 -23.73 13.24
N ASP A 29 14.34 -22.90 14.13
CA ASP A 29 12.90 -22.71 14.25
C ASP A 29 12.32 -21.71 13.23
N ARG A 30 13.15 -20.81 12.71
CA ARG A 30 12.71 -19.70 11.87
C ARG A 30 12.77 -20.01 10.41
N PHE A 31 13.67 -20.89 9.98
CA PHE A 31 13.70 -21.37 8.61
C PHE A 31 12.51 -22.29 8.34
N LYS A 32 11.87 -22.13 7.19
CA LYS A 32 10.73 -22.94 6.76
C LYS A 32 11.12 -23.79 5.57
N LYS A 33 10.80 -25.08 5.60
CA LYS A 33 11.04 -26.00 4.51
C LYS A 33 9.88 -25.98 3.55
N HIS A 34 10.12 -25.60 2.30
CA HIS A 34 9.12 -25.64 1.23
C HIS A 34 9.43 -26.73 0.23
N VAL A 35 8.49 -27.64 0.02
CA VAL A 35 8.65 -28.76 -0.92
C VAL A 35 8.18 -28.31 -2.31
N VAL A 36 9.09 -28.36 -3.26
CA VAL A 36 8.82 -28.09 -4.68
C VAL A 36 8.64 -29.42 -5.41
N ASN A 37 7.45 -29.62 -5.98
CA ASN A 37 7.14 -30.78 -6.81
C ASN A 37 7.28 -30.39 -8.28
N TYR A 38 8.11 -31.12 -9.01
CA TYR A 38 8.31 -30.93 -10.45
C TYR A 38 7.39 -31.84 -11.26
N PRO A 39 7.03 -31.46 -12.50
CA PRO A 39 6.17 -32.28 -13.37
C PRO A 39 6.73 -33.68 -13.68
N ASN A 40 8.03 -33.86 -13.58
CA ASN A 40 8.72 -35.14 -13.77
C ASN A 40 8.70 -36.06 -12.55
N GLY A 41 7.89 -35.75 -11.52
CA GLY A 41 7.79 -36.50 -10.28
C GLY A 41 8.94 -36.27 -9.28
N LYS A 42 9.96 -35.50 -9.64
CA LYS A 42 11.04 -35.15 -8.74
C LYS A 42 10.57 -34.12 -7.71
N THR A 43 11.02 -34.26 -6.47
CA THR A 43 10.79 -33.31 -5.40
C THR A 43 12.10 -32.70 -4.92
N THR A 44 12.09 -31.44 -4.56
CA THR A 44 13.23 -30.74 -3.95
C THR A 44 12.72 -29.92 -2.78
N THR A 45 13.43 -29.95 -1.67
CA THR A 45 13.13 -29.09 -0.51
C THR A 45 14.01 -27.84 -0.56
N VAL A 46 13.38 -26.69 -0.39
CA VAL A 46 14.04 -25.38 -0.33
C VAL A 46 13.85 -24.82 1.07
N ASP A 47 14.94 -24.41 1.71
CA ASP A 47 14.89 -23.71 2.98
C ASP A 47 14.62 -22.23 2.74
N VAL A 48 13.58 -21.70 3.36
CA VAL A 48 13.15 -20.29 3.25
C VAL A 48 13.45 -19.60 4.58
N GLY A 49 14.41 -18.71 4.57
CA GLY A 49 14.95 -18.06 5.76
C GLY A 49 14.73 -16.54 5.75
N TYR A 50 15.81 -15.80 5.57
CA TYR A 50 15.83 -14.34 5.58
C TYR A 50 14.93 -13.72 4.51
N GLU A 51 14.71 -14.40 3.40
CA GLU A 51 13.83 -13.97 2.31
C GLU A 51 12.40 -13.69 2.79
N ARG A 52 12.00 -14.34 3.89
CA ARG A 52 10.66 -14.18 4.47
C ARG A 52 10.34 -12.76 4.89
N PHE A 53 11.32 -12.01 5.39
CA PHE A 53 11.14 -10.62 5.77
C PHE A 53 11.87 -9.64 4.85
N LEU A 54 12.93 -10.09 4.17
CA LEU A 54 13.65 -9.24 3.21
C LEU A 54 12.78 -8.90 2.00
N ALA A 55 12.11 -9.88 1.39
CA ALA A 55 11.33 -9.62 0.19
C ALA A 55 10.30 -8.47 0.34
N PRO A 56 9.48 -8.40 1.39
CA PRO A 56 8.59 -7.25 1.58
C PRO A 56 9.28 -5.99 2.11
N GLU A 57 10.53 -6.05 2.57
CA GLU A 57 11.26 -4.88 3.05
C GLU A 57 11.55 -3.86 1.94
N ILE A 58 11.47 -4.26 0.68
CA ILE A 58 11.58 -3.36 -0.50
C ILE A 58 10.60 -2.17 -0.42
N PHE A 59 9.47 -2.29 0.24
CA PHE A 59 8.51 -1.19 0.40
C PHE A 59 8.97 -0.15 1.44
N PHE A 60 9.84 -0.53 2.37
CA PHE A 60 10.24 0.29 3.50
C PHE A 60 11.70 0.76 3.42
N ASN A 61 12.56 -0.07 2.83
CA ASN A 61 13.98 0.21 2.63
C ASN A 61 14.41 -0.23 1.21
N PRO A 62 13.89 0.42 0.16
CA PRO A 62 14.11 0.01 -1.23
C PRO A 62 15.58 0.09 -1.66
N GLU A 63 16.38 0.94 -1.03
CA GLU A 63 17.81 1.10 -1.31
C GLU A 63 18.63 -0.18 -1.08
N ILE A 64 18.12 -1.13 -0.29
CA ILE A 64 18.78 -2.43 -0.08
C ILE A 64 18.84 -3.23 -1.39
N TYR A 65 17.90 -3.00 -2.30
CA TYR A 65 17.75 -3.78 -3.53
C TYR A 65 18.17 -3.03 -4.79
N SER A 66 18.05 -1.71 -4.81
CA SER A 66 18.34 -0.92 -5.99
C SER A 66 18.72 0.51 -5.61
N SER A 67 19.76 1.02 -6.28
CA SER A 67 20.13 2.43 -6.21
C SER A 67 19.16 3.37 -6.94
N ASP A 68 18.26 2.82 -7.76
CA ASP A 68 17.30 3.60 -8.54
C ASP A 68 16.02 3.93 -7.74
N PHE A 69 15.73 3.14 -6.70
CA PHE A 69 14.57 3.29 -5.84
C PHE A 69 15.01 3.62 -4.41
N LEU A 70 15.11 4.91 -4.11
CA LEU A 70 15.61 5.38 -2.81
C LEU A 70 14.50 5.85 -1.85
N THR A 71 13.27 6.00 -2.35
CA THR A 71 12.19 6.58 -1.55
C THR A 71 11.28 5.50 -0.98
N PRO A 72 11.23 5.32 0.35
CA PRO A 72 10.32 4.39 1.01
C PRO A 72 8.84 4.72 0.76
N LEU A 73 7.99 3.69 0.71
CA LEU A 73 6.56 3.86 0.52
C LEU A 73 5.90 4.79 1.57
N PRO A 74 6.23 4.73 2.87
CA PRO A 74 5.70 5.69 3.84
C PRO A 74 5.99 7.15 3.49
N THR A 75 7.20 7.42 2.98
CA THR A 75 7.61 8.77 2.54
C THR A 75 6.83 9.21 1.31
N ILE A 76 6.60 8.32 0.34
CA ILE A 76 5.78 8.63 -0.84
C ILE A 76 4.37 9.02 -0.42
N VAL A 77 3.72 8.21 0.44
CA VAL A 77 2.37 8.49 0.93
C VAL A 77 2.31 9.84 1.66
N ASP A 78 3.27 10.11 2.54
CA ASP A 78 3.34 11.38 3.26
C ASP A 78 3.51 12.57 2.32
N THR A 79 4.40 12.46 1.33
CA THR A 79 4.64 13.51 0.34
C THR A 79 3.40 13.82 -0.48
N VAL A 80 2.67 12.79 -0.93
CA VAL A 80 1.41 12.95 -1.68
C VAL A 80 0.36 13.66 -0.84
N ILE A 81 0.21 13.29 0.43
CA ILE A 81 -0.74 13.95 1.33
C ILE A 81 -0.32 15.40 1.58
N GLN A 82 0.97 15.66 1.76
CA GLN A 82 1.47 17.02 1.97
C GLN A 82 1.35 17.92 0.73
N SER A 83 1.33 17.36 -0.47
CA SER A 83 1.07 18.09 -1.71
C SER A 83 -0.41 18.42 -1.93
N SER A 84 -1.31 17.79 -1.18
CA SER A 84 -2.75 18.06 -1.24
C SER A 84 -3.12 19.35 -0.49
N PRO A 85 -4.30 19.97 -0.78
CA PRO A 85 -4.78 21.13 -0.03
C PRO A 85 -4.87 20.85 1.47
N ILE A 86 -4.55 21.88 2.28
CA ILE A 86 -4.41 21.72 3.74
C ILE A 86 -5.68 21.19 4.42
N ASP A 87 -6.84 21.58 3.93
CA ASP A 87 -8.14 21.24 4.50
C ASP A 87 -8.44 19.74 4.43
N VAL A 88 -7.92 19.05 3.42
CA VAL A 88 -8.17 17.62 3.22
C VAL A 88 -7.12 16.72 3.86
N ARG A 89 -5.94 17.24 4.23
CA ARG A 89 -4.81 16.43 4.72
C ARG A 89 -5.16 15.58 5.93
N ARG A 90 -5.93 16.13 6.90
CA ARG A 90 -6.38 15.40 8.08
C ARG A 90 -7.24 14.19 7.71
N GLY A 91 -8.16 14.39 6.76
CA GLY A 91 -9.00 13.31 6.24
C GLY A 91 -8.19 12.25 5.51
N LEU A 92 -7.21 12.64 4.71
CA LEU A 92 -6.33 11.71 3.98
C LEU A 92 -5.49 10.86 4.92
N TYR A 93 -4.85 11.43 5.95
CA TYR A 93 -4.09 10.66 6.94
C TYR A 93 -4.93 9.65 7.70
N LYS A 94 -6.20 9.98 7.95
CA LYS A 94 -7.13 9.10 8.66
C LYS A 94 -7.71 7.98 7.79
N ASN A 95 -7.56 8.08 6.46
CA ASN A 95 -8.19 7.17 5.50
C ASN A 95 -7.20 6.66 4.45
N ILE A 96 -6.06 6.12 4.88
CA ILE A 96 -5.09 5.47 3.98
C ILE A 96 -5.58 4.05 3.73
N VAL A 97 -6.14 3.81 2.54
CA VAL A 97 -6.74 2.52 2.18
C VAL A 97 -5.74 1.67 1.40
N LEU A 98 -5.54 0.43 1.83
CA LEU A 98 -4.69 -0.53 1.12
C LEU A 98 -5.49 -1.29 0.07
N SER A 99 -4.91 -1.43 -1.12
CA SER A 99 -5.44 -2.22 -2.22
C SER A 99 -4.31 -3.00 -2.90
N GLY A 100 -4.66 -4.13 -3.51
CA GLY A 100 -3.73 -4.99 -4.23
C GLY A 100 -3.13 -6.12 -3.39
N GLY A 101 -2.68 -7.18 -4.08
CA GLY A 101 -2.16 -8.41 -3.46
C GLY A 101 -0.88 -8.20 -2.64
N SER A 102 0.00 -7.29 -3.08
CA SER A 102 1.27 -7.01 -2.40
C SER A 102 1.10 -6.32 -1.03
N THR A 103 -0.09 -5.80 -0.72
CA THR A 103 -0.38 -5.21 0.60
C THR A 103 -0.93 -6.23 1.62
N LEU A 104 -1.08 -7.51 1.19
CA LEU A 104 -1.59 -8.60 2.03
C LEU A 104 -0.54 -9.24 2.93
N TYR A 105 0.73 -8.86 2.82
CA TYR A 105 1.74 -9.34 3.74
C TYR A 105 1.31 -9.10 5.19
N LYS A 106 1.52 -10.11 6.01
CA LYS A 106 1.28 -9.98 7.46
C LYS A 106 2.01 -8.76 8.01
N ASP A 107 1.34 -7.97 8.82
CA ASP A 107 1.83 -6.75 9.48
C ASP A 107 2.18 -5.57 8.55
N PHE A 108 1.90 -5.64 7.24
CA PHE A 108 2.15 -4.55 6.28
C PHE A 108 1.47 -3.24 6.69
N GLY A 109 0.17 -3.27 6.93
CA GLY A 109 -0.60 -2.07 7.31
C GLY A 109 -0.14 -1.48 8.64
N ARG A 110 0.22 -2.33 9.62
CA ARG A 110 0.74 -1.91 10.92
C ARG A 110 2.07 -1.18 10.79
N ARG A 111 3.00 -1.71 9.99
CA ARG A 111 4.29 -1.10 9.74
C ARG A 111 4.14 0.24 9.00
N LEU A 112 3.33 0.28 7.95
CA LEU A 112 3.06 1.49 7.19
C LEU A 112 2.45 2.59 8.07
N GLN A 113 1.44 2.27 8.87
CA GLN A 113 0.81 3.21 9.80
C GLN A 113 1.80 3.77 10.82
N ARG A 114 2.63 2.90 11.41
CA ARG A 114 3.66 3.30 12.37
C ARG A 114 4.67 4.28 11.76
N ASP A 115 5.17 3.95 10.58
CA ASP A 115 6.23 4.73 9.95
C ASP A 115 5.70 6.10 9.49
N ILE A 116 4.49 6.17 8.93
CA ILE A 116 3.83 7.45 8.62
C ILE A 116 3.55 8.25 9.90
N ARG A 117 3.07 7.61 10.96
CA ARG A 117 2.82 8.28 12.25
C ARG A 117 4.09 8.89 12.82
N HIS A 118 5.22 8.20 12.77
CA HIS A 118 6.51 8.74 13.22
C HIS A 118 6.90 10.01 12.46
N MET A 119 6.72 10.05 11.14
CA MET A 119 7.01 11.24 10.32
C MET A 119 6.08 12.40 10.66
N VAL A 120 4.80 12.13 10.83
CA VAL A 120 3.79 13.11 11.20
C VAL A 120 4.08 13.68 12.59
N ASP A 121 4.34 12.85 13.58
CA ASP A 121 4.65 13.25 14.95
C ASP A 121 5.94 14.10 15.01
N ALA A 122 6.97 13.72 14.26
CA ALA A 122 8.21 14.50 14.16
C ALA A 122 7.95 15.91 13.56
N ARG A 123 7.12 15.99 12.52
CA ARG A 123 6.72 17.26 11.90
C ARG A 123 5.92 18.15 12.85
N ILE A 124 4.97 17.56 13.58
CA ILE A 124 4.16 18.26 14.58
C ILE A 124 5.08 18.83 15.68
N LYS A 125 5.95 18.01 16.25
CA LYS A 125 6.91 18.46 17.28
C LYS A 125 7.80 19.61 16.79
N ALA A 126 8.30 19.51 15.56
CA ALA A 126 9.09 20.59 14.97
C ALA A 126 8.28 21.87 14.73
N SER A 127 7.00 21.77 14.40
CA SER A 127 6.10 22.91 14.24
C SER A 127 5.78 23.56 15.59
N GLU A 128 5.46 22.78 16.60
CA GLU A 128 5.17 23.24 17.97
C GLU A 128 6.38 23.96 18.58
N ALA A 129 7.59 23.44 18.38
CA ALA A 129 8.82 24.09 18.83
C ALA A 129 9.02 25.47 18.18
N ARG A 130 8.70 25.62 16.90
CA ARG A 130 8.78 26.90 16.19
C ARG A 130 7.70 27.92 16.59
N SER A 131 6.55 27.41 17.06
CA SER A 131 5.40 28.23 17.48
C SER A 131 5.42 28.59 18.98
N GLY A 132 6.58 28.54 19.63
CA GLY A 132 6.71 28.88 21.05
C GLY A 132 6.06 27.84 21.99
N GLY A 133 5.89 26.59 21.55
CA GLY A 133 5.34 25.52 22.36
C GLY A 133 3.81 25.42 22.35
N ALA A 134 3.14 26.16 21.51
CA ALA A 134 1.68 26.01 21.32
C ALA A 134 1.34 24.63 20.79
N LYS A 135 0.60 23.83 21.58
CA LYS A 135 0.25 22.45 21.22
C LYS A 135 -0.79 22.42 20.09
N SER A 136 -0.46 21.76 19.00
CA SER A 136 -1.44 21.35 17.98
C SER A 136 -2.15 20.09 18.48
N GLY A 137 -3.44 19.99 18.38
CA GLY A 137 -4.22 18.85 18.91
C GLY A 137 -3.90 17.46 18.33
N GLY A 138 -2.70 17.26 17.77
CA GLY A 138 -2.23 16.04 17.14
C GLY A 138 -2.89 15.78 15.79
N LEU A 139 -2.43 14.70 15.11
CA LEU A 139 -3.01 14.26 13.85
C LEU A 139 -3.13 12.74 13.87
N ASP A 140 -4.33 12.22 13.62
CA ASP A 140 -4.57 10.80 13.60
C ASP A 140 -4.15 10.20 12.25
N VAL A 141 -3.42 9.08 12.29
CA VAL A 141 -2.98 8.33 11.11
C VAL A 141 -3.60 6.94 11.19
N GLN A 142 -4.37 6.58 10.18
CA GLN A 142 -5.03 5.29 10.12
C GLN A 142 -4.82 4.65 8.75
N VAL A 143 -4.31 3.41 8.75
CA VAL A 143 -4.21 2.55 7.58
C VAL A 143 -5.31 1.52 7.63
N ILE A 144 -6.16 1.53 6.62
CA ILE A 144 -7.35 0.67 6.53
C ILE A 144 -6.99 -0.55 5.68
N THR A 145 -7.15 -1.73 6.29
CA THR A 145 -6.94 -3.02 5.64
C THR A 145 -8.25 -3.75 5.48
N HIS A 146 -8.40 -4.53 4.42
CA HIS A 146 -9.59 -5.30 4.14
C HIS A 146 -9.22 -6.70 3.65
N LYS A 147 -9.93 -7.73 4.09
CA LYS A 147 -9.65 -9.14 3.70
C LYS A 147 -9.69 -9.39 2.18
N ARG A 148 -10.44 -8.58 1.44
CA ARG A 148 -10.61 -8.68 -0.03
C ARG A 148 -9.86 -7.60 -0.79
N GLN A 149 -8.89 -6.94 -0.18
CA GLN A 149 -8.18 -5.80 -0.81
C GLN A 149 -7.45 -6.15 -2.11
N ARG A 150 -7.12 -7.44 -2.34
CA ARG A 150 -6.60 -7.91 -3.63
C ARG A 150 -7.56 -7.63 -4.80
N HIS A 151 -8.86 -7.73 -4.55
CA HIS A 151 -9.92 -7.56 -5.54
C HIS A 151 -10.76 -6.28 -5.32
N GLY A 152 -10.24 -5.33 -4.54
CA GLY A 152 -10.95 -4.10 -4.16
C GLY A 152 -11.48 -3.31 -5.35
N PRO A 153 -10.68 -2.96 -6.36
CA PRO A 153 -11.14 -2.21 -7.52
C PRO A 153 -12.21 -2.95 -8.34
N TRP A 154 -12.04 -4.25 -8.54
CA TRP A 154 -13.03 -5.06 -9.25
C TRP A 154 -14.36 -5.10 -8.49
N PHE A 155 -14.31 -5.32 -7.19
CA PHE A 155 -15.50 -5.35 -6.34
C PHE A 155 -16.21 -3.98 -6.29
N GLY A 156 -15.42 -2.90 -6.18
CA GLY A 156 -15.93 -1.54 -6.24
C GLY A 156 -16.58 -1.21 -7.57
N GLY A 157 -15.97 -1.61 -8.69
CA GLY A 157 -16.56 -1.48 -10.02
C GLY A 157 -17.85 -2.26 -10.19
N SER A 158 -17.92 -3.48 -9.64
CA SER A 158 -19.14 -4.29 -9.63
C SER A 158 -20.27 -3.64 -8.84
N LEU A 159 -19.98 -3.06 -7.68
CA LEU A 159 -20.96 -2.31 -6.89
C LEU A 159 -21.43 -1.06 -7.63
N LEU A 160 -20.49 -0.27 -8.16
CA LEU A 160 -20.80 0.94 -8.93
C LEU A 160 -21.72 0.62 -10.12
N GLY A 161 -21.40 -0.47 -10.85
CA GLY A 161 -22.21 -0.92 -12.00
C GLY A 161 -23.66 -1.30 -11.65
N GLN A 162 -23.97 -1.52 -10.38
CA GLN A 162 -25.33 -1.84 -9.90
C GLN A 162 -26.08 -0.61 -9.38
N THR A 163 -25.43 0.54 -9.28
CA THR A 163 -26.08 1.76 -8.83
C THR A 163 -26.92 2.40 -9.93
N PRO A 164 -28.06 3.05 -9.61
CA PRO A 164 -28.86 3.76 -10.59
C PRO A 164 -28.07 4.86 -11.33
N GLU A 165 -27.14 5.49 -10.64
CA GLU A 165 -26.30 6.56 -11.13
C GLU A 165 -25.23 6.09 -12.12
N PHE A 166 -24.95 4.79 -12.23
CA PHE A 166 -23.91 4.26 -13.09
C PHE A 166 -24.01 4.74 -14.53
N LYS A 167 -25.24 4.85 -15.05
CA LYS A 167 -25.48 5.34 -16.42
C LYS A 167 -24.97 6.76 -16.65
N SER A 168 -24.97 7.61 -15.63
CA SER A 168 -24.45 8.98 -15.73
C SER A 168 -22.91 9.05 -15.84
N TYR A 169 -22.22 7.97 -15.44
CA TYR A 169 -20.76 7.82 -15.59
C TYR A 169 -20.36 7.13 -16.89
N CYS A 170 -21.32 6.75 -17.72
CA CYS A 170 -21.07 6.05 -18.98
C CYS A 170 -21.26 6.97 -20.17
N HIS A 171 -20.53 6.68 -21.24
CA HIS A 171 -20.82 7.18 -22.56
C HIS A 171 -21.57 6.09 -23.33
N THR A 172 -22.64 6.49 -24.01
CA THR A 172 -23.37 5.57 -24.88
C THR A 172 -22.59 5.34 -26.19
N LYS A 173 -22.89 4.22 -26.85
CA LYS A 173 -22.29 3.96 -28.17
C LYS A 173 -22.64 5.05 -29.18
N ALA A 174 -23.88 5.54 -29.15
CA ALA A 174 -24.32 6.62 -30.03
C ALA A 174 -23.50 7.91 -29.84
N GLU A 175 -23.29 8.32 -28.59
CA GLU A 175 -22.44 9.48 -28.29
C GLU A 175 -20.99 9.27 -28.73
N TYR A 176 -20.46 8.05 -28.59
CA TYR A 176 -19.11 7.74 -29.05
C TYR A 176 -19.02 7.78 -30.60
N ASP A 177 -20.02 7.27 -31.29
CA ASP A 177 -20.05 7.26 -32.74
C ASP A 177 -20.17 8.70 -33.33
N GLU A 178 -20.81 9.62 -32.56
CA GLU A 178 -20.95 11.04 -32.94
C GLU A 178 -19.70 11.86 -32.62
N ILE A 179 -19.15 11.74 -31.42
CA ILE A 179 -18.07 12.59 -30.91
C ILE A 179 -16.69 11.98 -31.14
N GLY A 180 -16.61 10.65 -31.22
CA GLY A 180 -15.36 9.89 -31.35
C GLY A 180 -14.55 9.78 -30.05
N PRO A 181 -13.25 9.39 -30.11
CA PRO A 181 -12.42 9.10 -28.93
C PRO A 181 -12.23 10.29 -27.97
N SER A 182 -12.49 11.51 -28.44
CA SER A 182 -12.36 12.71 -27.58
C SER A 182 -13.40 12.78 -26.46
N ILE A 183 -14.47 12.00 -26.55
CA ILE A 183 -15.56 11.96 -25.55
C ILE A 183 -15.06 11.63 -24.14
N VAL A 184 -13.99 10.83 -24.00
CA VAL A 184 -13.41 10.48 -22.68
C VAL A 184 -12.92 11.68 -21.89
N ARG A 185 -12.60 12.80 -22.55
CA ARG A 185 -12.14 14.04 -21.92
C ARG A 185 -13.25 14.81 -21.20
N ARG A 186 -14.50 14.52 -21.50
CA ARG A 186 -15.67 15.18 -20.91
C ARG A 186 -15.65 15.10 -19.37
N PHE A 187 -15.27 13.97 -18.80
CA PHE A 187 -15.20 13.80 -17.34
C PHE A 187 -13.90 14.33 -16.74
N ALA A 188 -12.80 14.34 -17.48
CA ALA A 188 -11.51 14.84 -17.00
C ALA A 188 -11.53 16.36 -16.76
N LEU A 189 -12.31 17.11 -17.54
CA LEU A 189 -12.41 18.57 -17.44
C LEU A 189 -13.43 19.07 -16.43
N LEU A 190 -14.43 18.25 -16.07
CA LEU A 190 -15.60 18.69 -15.28
C LEU A 190 -15.61 18.15 -13.84
N GLY A 191 -14.58 17.42 -13.43
CA GLY A 191 -14.51 16.91 -12.05
C GLY A 191 -15.61 15.92 -11.65
N GLY A 192 -16.34 15.36 -12.60
CA GLY A 192 -17.42 14.40 -12.36
C GLY A 192 -18.81 14.91 -12.75
N PRO A 193 -19.81 14.00 -12.83
CA PRO A 193 -21.17 14.35 -13.16
C PRO A 193 -21.78 15.19 -12.02
N GLY A 194 -22.01 16.46 -12.25
CA GLY A 194 -22.63 17.36 -11.28
C GLY A 194 -22.19 18.81 -11.32
N SER A 195 -21.25 19.19 -12.17
CA SER A 195 -20.92 20.59 -12.41
C SER A 195 -21.68 21.11 -13.64
N THR A 196 -22.98 21.33 -13.50
CA THR A 196 -23.80 22.24 -14.31
C THR A 196 -24.07 23.48 -13.50
#